data_5f6a8220c59e0e42887fb27c256924fa
#
_entry.id   5f6a8220c59e0e42887fb27c256924fa
#
_cell.length_a   1.000
_cell.length_b   1.000
_cell.length_c   1.000
_cell.angle_alpha   90.00
_cell.angle_beta   90.00
_cell.angle_gamma   90.00
#
_symmetry.space_group_name_H-M   'P 1'
#
loop_
_entity.id
_entity.type
_entity.pdbx_description
1 polymer ?
#
loop_
_entity_poly.entity_id
_entity_poly.type
_entity_poly.pdbx_seq_one_letter_code
_entity_poly.pdbx_strand_id
1 'polypeptide(L)'
;MLKRVLAVVIACVAAVTLFTACSDANSGKKTFTVGFDADFPPYGYKENGVYKGFDLDLAREVAKRNGWEIVLKPINWDAKDMELNSGSIDCIWNGFTMNGREEAYEWSEPYVDNSQVVLVRKDSPIRKLADLAGKTVAVQTDTPVQKALMKGGAKEALGKTFKQMIVTPTYNNAVTELEQGTVQAVAMDIGVAQLKIQQSNGKFVMLPETILTEKYGIGFRKGNKELRDAVQKTLKEMVADGTAAKISGQYFKGQNVLILKP
;
A
#
# COMPACT_ATOMS: atom_id res chain seq x y z
N MET A 1 -27.53 27.87 67.05
CA MET A 1 -26.63 26.89 66.40
C MET A 1 -27.21 26.26 65.12
N LEU A 2 -28.49 25.98 65.06
CA LEU A 2 -29.11 25.31 63.90
C LEU A 2 -29.04 26.09 62.57
N LYS A 3 -29.15 27.44 62.59
CA LYS A 3 -29.09 28.29 61.39
C LYS A 3 -27.66 28.38 60.75
N ARG A 4 -26.60 28.16 61.51
CA ARG A 4 -25.21 28.15 61.00
C ARG A 4 -24.83 26.81 60.35
N VAL A 5 -25.42 25.71 60.79
CA VAL A 5 -25.21 24.38 60.21
C VAL A 5 -25.90 24.27 58.87
N LEU A 6 -27.11 24.88 58.70
CA LEU A 6 -27.86 24.85 57.46
C LEU A 6 -27.16 25.65 56.33
N ALA A 7 -26.49 26.75 56.65
CA ALA A 7 -25.75 27.56 55.68
C ALA A 7 -24.49 26.86 55.13
N VAL A 8 -23.81 26.02 55.96
CA VAL A 8 -22.61 25.26 55.56
C VAL A 8 -23.00 24.09 54.64
N VAL A 9 -24.16 23.43 54.89
CA VAL A 9 -24.60 22.31 54.04
C VAL A 9 -25.05 22.79 52.67
N ILE A 10 -25.69 23.96 52.54
CA ILE A 10 -26.08 24.55 51.26
C ILE A 10 -24.86 25.01 50.45
N ALA A 11 -23.81 25.52 51.08
CA ALA A 11 -22.56 25.91 50.41
C ALA A 11 -21.76 24.69 49.89
N CYS A 12 -21.81 23.54 50.56
CA CYS A 12 -21.16 22.31 50.09
C CYS A 12 -21.90 21.65 48.92
N VAL A 13 -23.23 21.75 48.86
CA VAL A 13 -24.01 21.19 47.72
C VAL A 13 -23.85 22.04 46.46
N ALA A 14 -23.70 23.35 46.55
CA ALA A 14 -23.45 24.24 45.43
C ALA A 14 -22.02 24.10 44.87
N ALA A 15 -21.03 23.66 45.65
CA ALA A 15 -19.66 23.40 45.21
C ALA A 15 -19.48 22.08 44.45
N VAL A 16 -20.37 21.10 44.65
CA VAL A 16 -20.31 19.78 43.97
C VAL A 16 -20.92 19.80 42.55
N THR A 17 -21.79 20.78 42.24
CA THR A 17 -22.43 20.90 40.91
C THR A 17 -21.63 21.69 39.90
N LEU A 18 -20.46 22.25 40.25
CA LEU A 18 -19.57 22.99 39.35
C LEU A 18 -18.40 22.16 38.81
N PHE A 19 -18.26 20.90 39.22
CA PHE A 19 -17.18 20.02 38.77
C PHE A 19 -17.58 19.02 37.64
N THR A 20 -18.79 19.10 37.08
CA THR A 20 -19.24 18.20 36.01
C THR A 20 -19.36 18.87 34.65
N ALA A 21 -18.66 19.97 34.38
CA ALA A 21 -18.69 20.67 33.11
C ALA A 21 -17.25 20.95 32.56
N CYS A 22 -16.32 20.05 32.80
CA CYS A 22 -15.08 19.96 32.04
C CYS A 22 -14.99 18.54 31.48
N SER A 23 -15.97 18.15 30.66
CA SER A 23 -15.79 17.06 29.72
C SER A 23 -14.92 17.60 28.60
N ASP A 24 -13.75 17.03 28.49
CA ASP A 24 -12.71 17.31 27.52
C ASP A 24 -13.25 17.63 26.12
N ALA A 25 -13.33 18.92 25.80
CA ALA A 25 -13.41 19.39 24.44
C ALA A 25 -12.02 19.36 23.74
N ASN A 26 -11.18 18.41 24.12
CA ASN A 26 -9.97 18.07 23.39
C ASN A 26 -10.15 16.71 22.71
N SER A 27 -11.19 16.58 21.89
CA SER A 27 -11.24 15.48 20.93
C SER A 27 -10.23 15.81 19.82
N GLY A 28 -8.95 15.56 20.10
CA GLY A 28 -7.93 15.53 19.06
C GLY A 28 -8.47 14.70 17.89
N LYS A 29 -8.29 15.19 16.65
CA LYS A 29 -8.71 14.43 15.46
C LYS A 29 -8.13 13.04 15.55
N LYS A 30 -8.94 12.02 15.21
CA LYS A 30 -8.46 10.64 15.11
C LYS A 30 -7.30 10.61 14.12
N THR A 31 -6.15 10.10 14.52
CA THR A 31 -5.01 9.88 13.63
C THR A 31 -5.25 8.64 12.78
N PHE A 32 -4.91 8.71 11.50
CA PHE A 32 -4.94 7.59 10.56
C PHE A 32 -3.56 7.42 9.95
N THR A 33 -2.83 6.39 10.40
CA THR A 33 -1.44 6.13 10.00
C THR A 33 -1.39 5.07 8.91
N VAL A 34 -0.95 5.46 7.72
CA VAL A 34 -0.82 4.60 6.55
C VAL A 34 0.62 4.15 6.37
N GLY A 35 0.86 2.83 6.43
CA GLY A 35 2.16 2.22 6.13
C GLY A 35 2.33 1.94 4.64
N PHE A 36 3.50 2.31 4.08
CA PHE A 36 3.79 2.13 2.67
C PHE A 36 5.29 2.02 2.39
N ASP A 37 5.66 1.39 1.26
CA ASP A 37 7.01 1.41 0.69
C ASP A 37 7.22 2.71 -0.09
N ALA A 38 8.20 3.52 0.31
CA ALA A 38 8.49 4.80 -0.34
C ALA A 38 9.23 4.69 -1.69
N ASP A 39 9.53 3.47 -2.13
CA ASP A 39 10.17 3.14 -3.40
C ASP A 39 9.25 2.37 -4.37
N PHE A 40 7.92 2.49 -4.21
CA PHE A 40 6.90 1.77 -4.98
C PHE A 40 6.02 2.69 -5.85
N PRO A 41 6.60 3.48 -6.78
CA PRO A 41 5.81 4.30 -7.68
C PRO A 41 5.04 3.42 -8.70
N PRO A 42 3.83 3.80 -9.15
CA PRO A 42 3.15 5.06 -8.88
C PRO A 42 2.24 5.03 -7.64
N TYR A 43 2.24 3.96 -6.85
CA TYR A 43 1.31 3.75 -5.73
C TYR A 43 1.72 4.54 -4.48
N GLY A 44 2.97 4.42 -4.02
CA GLY A 44 3.54 5.19 -2.92
C GLY A 44 5.02 5.41 -3.12
N TYR A 45 5.48 6.66 -3.08
CA TYR A 45 6.90 6.98 -3.29
C TYR A 45 7.27 8.35 -2.73
N LYS A 46 8.58 8.58 -2.64
CA LYS A 46 9.12 9.89 -2.25
C LYS A 46 9.70 10.60 -3.47
N GLU A 47 9.28 11.83 -3.70
CA GLU A 47 9.84 12.69 -4.75
C GLU A 47 10.01 14.12 -4.21
N ASN A 48 11.20 14.69 -4.38
CA ASN A 48 11.57 16.02 -3.88
C ASN A 48 11.26 16.23 -2.39
N GLY A 49 11.50 15.18 -1.58
CA GLY A 49 11.26 15.21 -0.13
C GLY A 49 9.80 14.96 0.29
N VAL A 50 8.85 14.89 -0.65
CA VAL A 50 7.43 14.73 -0.39
C VAL A 50 6.98 13.31 -0.72
N TYR A 51 6.16 12.72 0.14
CA TYR A 51 5.48 11.45 -0.14
C TYR A 51 4.25 11.69 -1.01
N LYS A 52 4.14 10.95 -2.10
CA LYS A 52 3.03 11.00 -3.05
C LYS A 52 2.81 9.65 -3.71
N GLY A 53 1.72 9.50 -4.43
CA GLY A 53 1.35 8.27 -5.13
C GLY A 53 -0.16 8.08 -5.13
N PHE A 54 -0.61 7.24 -6.02
CA PHE A 54 -2.03 6.94 -6.21
C PHE A 54 -2.72 6.52 -4.91
N ASP A 55 -2.14 5.55 -4.20
CA ASP A 55 -2.70 5.03 -2.96
C ASP A 55 -2.65 6.07 -1.83
N LEU A 56 -1.55 6.84 -1.77
CA LEU A 56 -1.39 7.87 -0.75
C LEU A 56 -2.37 9.04 -0.94
N ASP A 57 -2.69 9.38 -2.18
CA ASP A 57 -3.68 10.44 -2.46
C ASP A 57 -5.11 9.96 -2.23
N LEU A 58 -5.42 8.68 -2.50
CA LEU A 58 -6.67 8.07 -2.05
C LEU A 58 -6.78 8.10 -0.52
N ALA A 59 -5.71 7.72 0.19
CA ALA A 59 -5.69 7.70 1.65
C ALA A 59 -5.87 9.11 2.25
N ARG A 60 -5.24 10.14 1.67
CA ARG A 60 -5.43 11.54 2.07
C ARG A 60 -6.88 12.00 1.95
N GLU A 61 -7.52 11.68 0.82
CA GLU A 61 -8.92 12.06 0.62
C GLU A 61 -9.85 11.29 1.54
N VAL A 62 -9.58 9.99 1.79
CA VAL A 62 -10.31 9.20 2.79
C VAL A 62 -10.19 9.83 4.19
N ALA A 63 -8.99 10.17 4.63
CA ALA A 63 -8.77 10.80 5.93
C ALA A 63 -9.50 12.15 6.03
N LYS A 64 -9.40 12.97 4.99
CA LYS A 64 -10.07 14.28 4.91
C LYS A 64 -11.59 14.15 5.05
N ARG A 65 -12.22 13.22 4.32
CA ARG A 65 -13.68 13.01 4.37
C ARG A 65 -14.17 12.51 5.73
N ASN A 66 -13.33 11.74 6.42
CA ASN A 66 -13.63 11.25 7.77
C ASN A 66 -13.24 12.23 8.88
N GLY A 67 -12.64 13.38 8.56
CA GLY A 67 -12.16 14.35 9.54
C GLY A 67 -10.94 13.85 10.33
N TRP A 68 -10.19 12.88 9.82
CA TRP A 68 -9.01 12.32 10.47
C TRP A 68 -7.75 13.10 10.11
N GLU A 69 -6.76 13.04 11.00
CA GLU A 69 -5.40 13.49 10.73
C GLU A 69 -4.61 12.35 10.09
N ILE A 70 -4.13 12.55 8.84
CA ILE A 70 -3.36 11.52 8.15
C ILE A 70 -1.88 11.59 8.51
N VAL A 71 -1.29 10.42 8.80
CA VAL A 71 0.14 10.22 8.93
C VAL A 71 0.59 9.21 7.88
N LEU A 72 1.50 9.62 7.00
CA LEU A 72 2.11 8.74 6.01
C LEU A 72 3.44 8.23 6.56
N LYS A 73 3.49 6.95 6.90
CA LYS A 73 4.65 6.30 7.51
C LYS A 73 5.35 5.39 6.50
N PRO A 74 6.54 5.76 5.97
CA PRO A 74 7.33 4.84 5.19
C PRO A 74 7.83 3.70 6.07
N ILE A 75 7.74 2.48 5.56
CA ILE A 75 8.17 1.26 6.26
C ILE A 75 9.09 0.43 5.37
N ASN A 76 9.91 -0.42 5.98
CA ASN A 76 10.55 -1.51 5.26
C ASN A 76 9.48 -2.56 4.93
N TRP A 77 9.42 -2.98 3.67
CA TRP A 77 8.33 -3.84 3.20
C TRP A 77 8.26 -5.20 3.89
N ASP A 78 9.39 -5.78 4.25
CA ASP A 78 9.48 -7.03 5.00
C ASP A 78 9.05 -6.90 6.48
N ALA A 79 9.03 -5.67 7.02
CA ALA A 79 8.59 -5.39 8.38
C ALA A 79 7.10 -5.02 8.50
N LYS A 80 6.33 -4.97 7.39
CA LYS A 80 4.94 -4.47 7.37
C LYS A 80 4.01 -5.15 8.37
N ASP A 81 4.16 -6.46 8.56
CA ASP A 81 3.32 -7.24 9.48
C ASP A 81 3.59 -6.87 10.93
N MET A 82 4.86 -6.65 11.29
CA MET A 82 5.25 -6.20 12.62
C MET A 82 4.72 -4.79 12.89
N GLU A 83 4.86 -3.87 11.93
CA GLU A 83 4.38 -2.49 12.04
C GLU A 83 2.86 -2.43 12.21
N LEU A 84 2.11 -3.26 11.46
CA LEU A 84 0.66 -3.35 11.57
C LEU A 84 0.20 -3.98 12.88
N ASN A 85 0.83 -5.09 13.29
CA ASN A 85 0.42 -5.83 14.49
C ASN A 85 0.77 -5.08 15.77
N SER A 86 1.84 -4.31 15.79
CA SER A 86 2.21 -3.43 16.91
C SER A 86 1.30 -2.20 17.04
N GLY A 87 0.49 -1.89 16.02
CA GLY A 87 -0.31 -0.66 15.98
C GLY A 87 0.50 0.59 15.59
N SER A 88 1.71 0.42 15.11
CA SER A 88 2.58 1.48 14.60
C SER A 88 2.05 2.12 13.31
N ILE A 89 1.25 1.34 12.56
CA ILE A 89 0.42 1.76 11.43
C ILE A 89 -0.98 1.19 11.59
N ASP A 90 -1.98 1.87 11.03
CA ASP A 90 -3.38 1.46 11.06
C ASP A 90 -3.75 0.57 9.89
N CYS A 91 -3.09 0.76 8.75
CA CYS A 91 -3.25 -0.06 7.56
C CYS A 91 -1.98 -0.09 6.71
N ILE A 92 -1.90 -1.09 5.83
CA ILE A 92 -0.95 -1.18 4.72
C ILE A 92 -1.72 -0.79 3.46
N TRP A 93 -1.33 0.32 2.83
CA TRP A 93 -1.96 0.81 1.61
C TRP A 93 -0.90 1.22 0.59
N ASN A 94 -0.50 0.28 -0.27
CA ASN A 94 0.62 0.45 -1.20
C ASN A 94 0.65 -0.62 -2.30
N GLY A 95 -0.40 -0.70 -3.14
CA GLY A 95 -0.47 -1.78 -4.12
C GLY A 95 -0.35 -3.15 -3.45
N PHE A 96 -1.10 -3.36 -2.38
CA PHE A 96 -0.92 -4.52 -1.52
C PHE A 96 -1.75 -5.71 -1.99
N THR A 97 -1.06 -6.75 -2.47
CA THR A 97 -1.69 -7.95 -3.02
C THR A 97 -2.41 -8.76 -1.96
N MET A 98 -3.69 -9.04 -2.22
CA MET A 98 -4.55 -9.86 -1.37
C MET A 98 -4.29 -11.36 -1.57
N ASN A 99 -4.04 -11.77 -2.81
CA ASN A 99 -3.93 -13.18 -3.21
C ASN A 99 -2.86 -13.93 -2.38
N GLY A 100 -3.29 -15.02 -1.75
CA GLY A 100 -2.45 -15.83 -0.86
C GLY A 100 -2.22 -15.23 0.53
N ARG A 101 -2.95 -14.16 0.89
CA ARG A 101 -2.89 -13.48 2.19
C ARG A 101 -4.29 -13.23 2.77
N GLU A 102 -5.32 -13.85 2.21
CA GLU A 102 -6.73 -13.57 2.53
C GLU A 102 -7.03 -13.70 4.02
N GLU A 103 -6.44 -14.70 4.66
CA GLU A 103 -6.66 -14.97 6.09
C GLU A 103 -5.79 -14.15 7.04
N ALA A 104 -4.75 -13.49 6.53
CA ALA A 104 -3.76 -12.81 7.38
C ALA A 104 -4.21 -11.41 7.84
N TYR A 105 -5.10 -10.77 7.07
CA TYR A 105 -5.53 -9.39 7.31
C TYR A 105 -7.04 -9.26 7.33
N GLU A 106 -7.52 -8.14 7.85
CA GLU A 106 -8.85 -7.64 7.56
C GLU A 106 -8.74 -6.79 6.29
N TRP A 107 -9.30 -7.26 5.17
CA TRP A 107 -9.13 -6.63 3.87
C TRP A 107 -10.29 -5.70 3.51
N SER A 108 -9.98 -4.61 2.79
CA SER A 108 -10.97 -3.92 1.97
C SER A 108 -11.45 -4.82 0.83
N GLU A 109 -12.51 -4.41 0.12
CA GLU A 109 -12.76 -4.95 -1.22
C GLU A 109 -11.57 -4.64 -2.14
N PRO A 110 -11.27 -5.49 -3.14
CA PRO A 110 -10.21 -5.20 -4.09
C PRO A 110 -10.52 -3.94 -4.89
N TYR A 111 -9.54 -3.07 -5.06
CA TYR A 111 -9.72 -1.79 -5.73
C TYR A 111 -8.93 -1.65 -7.04
N VAL A 112 -7.91 -2.49 -7.28
CA VAL A 112 -7.12 -2.53 -8.53
C VAL A 112 -6.84 -3.98 -8.91
N ASP A 113 -6.97 -4.30 -10.22
CA ASP A 113 -6.37 -5.51 -10.80
C ASP A 113 -4.91 -5.24 -11.14
N ASN A 114 -4.03 -6.15 -10.74
CA ASN A 114 -2.60 -6.08 -10.99
C ASN A 114 -2.10 -7.35 -11.71
N SER A 115 -0.90 -7.24 -12.30
CA SER A 115 -0.18 -8.36 -12.89
C SER A 115 1.29 -8.27 -12.55
N GLN A 116 1.91 -9.42 -12.32
CA GLN A 116 3.36 -9.53 -12.22
C GLN A 116 3.95 -9.82 -13.60
N VAL A 117 4.85 -8.96 -14.03
CA VAL A 117 5.45 -8.94 -15.37
C VAL A 117 6.96 -9.02 -15.27
N VAL A 118 7.64 -9.09 -16.42
CA VAL A 118 9.10 -9.09 -16.49
C VAL A 118 9.60 -7.86 -17.24
N LEU A 119 10.42 -7.06 -16.59
CA LEU A 119 11.16 -5.94 -17.18
C LEU A 119 12.54 -6.43 -17.63
N VAL A 120 12.93 -6.07 -18.84
CA VAL A 120 14.26 -6.35 -19.41
C VAL A 120 14.84 -5.12 -20.10
N ARG A 121 16.14 -5.08 -20.34
CA ARG A 121 16.72 -4.06 -21.21
C ARG A 121 16.23 -4.21 -22.65
N LYS A 122 16.06 -3.12 -23.36
CA LYS A 122 15.58 -3.10 -24.75
C LYS A 122 16.49 -3.90 -25.70
N ASP A 123 17.80 -3.88 -25.46
CA ASP A 123 18.83 -4.60 -26.22
C ASP A 123 18.96 -6.09 -25.81
N SER A 124 18.25 -6.52 -24.76
CA SER A 124 18.24 -7.93 -24.31
C SER A 124 17.71 -8.87 -25.38
N PRO A 125 18.25 -10.09 -25.52
CA PRO A 125 17.69 -11.12 -26.39
C PRO A 125 16.41 -11.77 -25.80
N ILE A 126 16.06 -11.50 -24.55
CA ILE A 126 14.91 -12.07 -23.85
C ILE A 126 13.63 -11.45 -24.42
N ARG A 127 12.68 -12.28 -24.91
CA ARG A 127 11.42 -11.85 -25.51
C ARG A 127 10.18 -12.50 -24.90
N LYS A 128 10.34 -13.62 -24.18
CA LYS A 128 9.28 -14.41 -23.55
C LYS A 128 9.78 -15.01 -22.23
N LEU A 129 8.85 -15.50 -21.40
CA LEU A 129 9.21 -16.07 -20.08
C LEU A 129 10.15 -17.27 -20.20
N ALA A 130 10.03 -18.08 -21.23
CA ALA A 130 10.93 -19.23 -21.43
C ALA A 130 12.40 -18.83 -21.66
N ASP A 131 12.67 -17.62 -22.14
CA ASP A 131 14.03 -17.12 -22.38
C ASP A 131 14.75 -16.73 -21.07
N LEU A 132 14.05 -16.77 -19.95
CA LEU A 132 14.63 -16.56 -18.60
C LEU A 132 15.45 -17.77 -18.12
N ALA A 133 15.37 -18.89 -18.82
CA ALA A 133 16.17 -20.09 -18.50
C ALA A 133 17.66 -19.76 -18.52
N GLY A 134 18.37 -20.10 -17.45
CA GLY A 134 19.79 -19.81 -17.27
C GLY A 134 20.14 -18.33 -17.03
N LYS A 135 19.16 -17.45 -16.81
CA LYS A 135 19.38 -16.02 -16.52
C LYS A 135 19.29 -15.74 -15.02
N THR A 136 19.94 -14.67 -14.60
CA THR A 136 19.76 -14.11 -13.25
C THR A 136 18.60 -13.13 -13.27
N VAL A 137 17.60 -13.39 -12.41
CA VAL A 137 16.36 -12.59 -12.33
C VAL A 137 16.26 -11.97 -10.95
N ALA A 138 16.01 -10.65 -10.87
CA ALA A 138 15.77 -9.97 -9.60
C ALA A 138 14.28 -9.91 -9.28
N VAL A 139 13.98 -9.94 -7.98
CA VAL A 139 12.64 -9.73 -7.39
C VAL A 139 12.77 -8.89 -6.13
N GLN A 140 11.71 -8.17 -5.76
CA GLN A 140 11.67 -7.52 -4.45
C GLN A 140 11.29 -8.54 -3.37
N THR A 141 11.83 -8.35 -2.16
CA THR A 141 11.53 -9.18 -0.98
C THR A 141 10.03 -9.17 -0.64
N ASP A 142 9.54 -10.32 -0.17
CA ASP A 142 8.15 -10.56 0.29
C ASP A 142 7.05 -10.13 -0.71
N THR A 143 7.37 -10.16 -2.01
CA THR A 143 6.38 -9.95 -3.07
C THR A 143 5.69 -11.26 -3.48
N PRO A 144 4.48 -11.18 -4.07
CA PRO A 144 3.78 -12.35 -4.59
C PRO A 144 4.60 -13.08 -5.66
N VAL A 145 5.30 -12.34 -6.53
CA VAL A 145 6.12 -12.94 -7.58
C VAL A 145 7.31 -13.70 -7.01
N GLN A 146 7.95 -13.19 -5.96
CA GLN A 146 8.99 -13.94 -5.26
C GLN A 146 8.46 -15.28 -4.75
N LYS A 147 7.34 -15.24 -4.01
CA LYS A 147 6.70 -16.46 -3.46
C LYS A 147 6.29 -17.43 -4.54
N ALA A 148 5.72 -16.93 -5.66
CA ALA A 148 5.30 -17.77 -6.77
C ALA A 148 6.46 -18.50 -7.46
N LEU A 149 7.62 -17.86 -7.56
CA LEU A 149 8.82 -18.41 -8.23
C LEU A 149 9.66 -19.33 -7.33
N MET A 150 9.47 -19.26 -6.01
CA MET A 150 10.18 -20.11 -5.05
C MET A 150 9.62 -21.53 -4.99
N LYS A 151 10.35 -22.44 -4.28
CA LYS A 151 9.91 -23.80 -4.01
C LYS A 151 8.53 -23.84 -3.35
N GLY A 152 7.61 -24.62 -3.91
CA GLY A 152 6.22 -24.71 -3.47
C GLY A 152 5.30 -23.61 -4.02
N GLY A 153 5.83 -22.63 -4.75
CA GLY A 153 5.04 -21.56 -5.35
C GLY A 153 4.40 -21.94 -6.69
N ALA A 154 3.35 -21.21 -7.07
CA ALA A 154 2.54 -21.48 -8.28
C ALA A 154 3.34 -21.43 -9.59
N LYS A 155 4.50 -20.81 -9.60
CA LYS A 155 5.43 -20.67 -10.74
C LYS A 155 6.82 -21.24 -10.45
N GLU A 156 6.90 -22.16 -9.52
CA GLU A 156 8.15 -22.86 -9.16
C GLU A 156 8.87 -23.43 -10.39
N ALA A 157 8.13 -24.01 -11.32
CA ALA A 157 8.70 -24.56 -12.55
C ALA A 157 9.47 -23.52 -13.36
N LEU A 158 8.95 -22.28 -13.47
CA LEU A 158 9.65 -21.17 -14.11
C LEU A 158 10.87 -20.76 -13.28
N GLY A 159 10.71 -20.56 -11.97
CA GLY A 159 11.80 -20.16 -11.07
C GLY A 159 13.00 -21.13 -11.08
N LYS A 160 12.74 -22.42 -11.19
CA LYS A 160 13.78 -23.48 -11.30
C LYS A 160 14.61 -23.39 -12.58
N THR A 161 14.12 -22.73 -13.63
CA THR A 161 14.89 -22.57 -14.87
C THR A 161 15.95 -21.47 -14.76
N PHE A 162 15.84 -20.57 -13.78
CA PHE A 162 16.78 -19.46 -13.61
C PHE A 162 18.15 -19.96 -13.18
N LYS A 163 19.21 -19.25 -13.63
CA LYS A 163 20.53 -19.46 -13.07
C LYS A 163 20.56 -19.07 -11.60
N GLN A 164 19.90 -17.95 -11.28
CA GLN A 164 19.81 -17.42 -9.93
C GLN A 164 18.62 -16.45 -9.83
N MET A 165 17.95 -16.44 -8.68
CA MET A 165 17.02 -15.39 -8.29
C MET A 165 17.70 -14.51 -7.23
N ILE A 166 17.82 -13.21 -7.52
CA ILE A 166 18.35 -12.21 -6.59
C ILE A 166 17.18 -11.50 -5.93
N VAL A 167 17.16 -11.48 -4.60
CA VAL A 167 16.15 -10.80 -3.81
C VAL A 167 16.71 -9.44 -3.40
N THR A 168 16.03 -8.36 -3.75
CA THR A 168 16.40 -6.98 -3.42
C THR A 168 15.40 -6.36 -2.44
N PRO A 169 15.81 -5.40 -1.61
CA PRO A 169 14.90 -4.75 -0.68
C PRO A 169 13.84 -3.88 -1.38
N THR A 170 14.17 -3.27 -2.53
CA THR A 170 13.25 -2.41 -3.29
C THR A 170 13.33 -2.70 -4.79
N TYR A 171 12.29 -2.30 -5.55
CA TYR A 171 12.37 -2.34 -7.02
C TYR A 171 13.39 -1.36 -7.60
N ASN A 172 13.68 -0.25 -6.91
CA ASN A 172 14.75 0.66 -7.36
C ASN A 172 16.12 -0.05 -7.37
N ASN A 173 16.41 -0.85 -6.33
CA ASN A 173 17.62 -1.67 -6.31
C ASN A 173 17.62 -2.69 -7.46
N ALA A 174 16.51 -3.43 -7.67
CA ALA A 174 16.41 -4.40 -8.75
C ALA A 174 16.63 -3.79 -10.14
N VAL A 175 16.07 -2.59 -10.39
CA VAL A 175 16.21 -1.88 -11.66
C VAL A 175 17.64 -1.37 -11.85
N THR A 176 18.29 -0.91 -10.78
CA THR A 176 19.71 -0.52 -10.82
C THR A 176 20.59 -1.71 -11.22
N GLU A 177 20.36 -2.90 -10.64
CA GLU A 177 21.05 -4.14 -11.01
C GLU A 177 20.81 -4.51 -12.50
N LEU A 178 19.58 -4.29 -13.01
CA LEU A 178 19.25 -4.49 -14.42
C LEU A 178 20.00 -3.50 -15.34
N GLU A 179 20.10 -2.23 -14.96
CA GLU A 179 20.86 -1.21 -15.72
C GLU A 179 22.35 -1.55 -15.77
N GLN A 180 22.92 -2.00 -14.68
CA GLN A 180 24.31 -2.41 -14.57
C GLN A 180 24.62 -3.76 -15.25
N GLY A 181 23.57 -4.53 -15.59
CA GLY A 181 23.72 -5.86 -16.22
C GLY A 181 24.04 -6.99 -15.26
N THR A 182 24.05 -6.74 -13.95
CA THR A 182 24.23 -7.77 -12.91
C THR A 182 23.09 -8.78 -12.96
N VAL A 183 21.87 -8.32 -13.23
CA VAL A 183 20.71 -9.17 -13.55
C VAL A 183 20.26 -8.94 -14.98
N GLN A 184 19.64 -9.94 -15.61
CA GLN A 184 19.17 -9.86 -16.98
C GLN A 184 17.69 -9.54 -17.07
N ALA A 185 16.94 -9.67 -15.96
CA ALA A 185 15.52 -9.40 -15.90
C ALA A 185 15.11 -9.03 -14.46
N VAL A 186 13.99 -8.29 -14.34
CA VAL A 186 13.34 -8.00 -13.06
C VAL A 186 11.89 -8.44 -13.16
N ALA A 187 11.44 -9.32 -12.26
CA ALA A 187 10.02 -9.64 -12.12
C ALA A 187 9.38 -8.67 -11.12
N MET A 188 8.32 -7.97 -11.55
CA MET A 188 7.75 -6.84 -10.80
C MET A 188 6.30 -6.54 -11.19
N ASP A 189 5.66 -5.66 -10.44
CA ASP A 189 4.31 -5.19 -10.70
C ASP A 189 4.23 -4.36 -11.98
N ILE A 190 3.16 -4.59 -12.76
CA ILE A 190 2.97 -3.96 -14.06
C ILE A 190 2.95 -2.42 -13.98
N GLY A 191 2.32 -1.84 -12.95
CA GLY A 191 2.27 -0.39 -12.77
C GLY A 191 3.66 0.21 -12.53
N VAL A 192 4.49 -0.47 -11.74
CA VAL A 192 5.89 -0.07 -11.49
C VAL A 192 6.71 -0.21 -12.77
N ALA A 193 6.59 -1.35 -13.47
CA ALA A 193 7.29 -1.59 -14.73
C ALA A 193 6.97 -0.52 -15.79
N GLN A 194 5.69 -0.18 -15.97
CA GLN A 194 5.24 0.86 -16.90
C GLN A 194 5.87 2.21 -16.59
N LEU A 195 5.92 2.61 -15.31
CA LEU A 195 6.56 3.87 -14.93
C LEU A 195 8.06 3.83 -15.18
N LYS A 196 8.75 2.72 -14.86
CA LYS A 196 10.19 2.56 -15.13
C LYS A 196 10.51 2.65 -16.63
N ILE A 197 9.68 2.04 -17.49
CA ILE A 197 9.80 2.18 -18.94
C ILE A 197 9.67 3.64 -19.37
N GLN A 198 8.69 4.37 -18.86
CA GLN A 198 8.46 5.78 -19.18
C GLN A 198 9.64 6.67 -18.79
N GLN A 199 10.23 6.43 -17.61
CA GLN A 199 11.34 7.19 -17.07
C GLN A 199 12.69 6.82 -17.70
N SER A 200 12.79 5.66 -18.37
CA SER A 200 14.04 5.08 -18.85
C SER A 200 14.57 5.67 -20.16
N ASN A 201 13.85 6.58 -20.79
CA ASN A 201 14.19 7.07 -22.14
C ASN A 201 14.39 5.92 -23.15
N GLY A 202 13.56 4.88 -23.05
CA GLY A 202 13.58 3.74 -23.97
C GLY A 202 14.63 2.67 -23.69
N LYS A 203 15.27 2.69 -22.50
CA LYS A 203 16.23 1.64 -22.13
C LYS A 203 15.59 0.30 -21.81
N PHE A 204 14.34 0.30 -21.34
CA PHE A 204 13.63 -0.91 -20.88
C PHE A 204 12.42 -1.23 -21.73
N VAL A 205 12.07 -2.50 -21.74
CA VAL A 205 10.82 -3.04 -22.28
C VAL A 205 10.26 -4.11 -21.33
N MET A 206 8.96 -4.30 -21.38
CA MET A 206 8.25 -5.33 -20.65
C MET A 206 7.96 -6.50 -21.57
N LEU A 207 8.08 -7.73 -21.09
CA LEU A 207 7.66 -8.90 -21.84
C LEU A 207 6.13 -8.90 -22.00
N PRO A 208 5.59 -9.45 -23.13
CA PRO A 208 4.15 -9.49 -23.36
C PRO A 208 3.41 -10.47 -22.42
N GLU A 209 4.14 -11.46 -21.88
CA GLU A 209 3.58 -12.48 -21.01
C GLU A 209 3.60 -12.02 -19.53
N THR A 210 2.54 -12.35 -18.80
CA THR A 210 2.45 -12.14 -17.36
C THR A 210 2.87 -13.41 -16.61
N ILE A 211 3.54 -13.25 -15.45
CA ILE A 211 3.85 -14.36 -14.56
C ILE A 211 2.59 -14.80 -13.82
N LEU A 212 1.86 -13.83 -13.24
CA LEU A 212 0.58 -14.06 -12.55
C LEU A 212 -0.26 -12.77 -12.54
N THR A 213 -1.56 -12.94 -12.28
CA THR A 213 -2.50 -11.85 -12.03
C THR A 213 -2.94 -11.86 -10.59
N GLU A 214 -3.23 -10.70 -10.03
CA GLU A 214 -3.54 -10.52 -8.63
C GLU A 214 -4.43 -9.29 -8.41
N LYS A 215 -4.94 -9.13 -7.18
CA LYS A 215 -5.78 -8.00 -6.80
C LYS A 215 -5.16 -7.25 -5.63
N TYR A 216 -5.21 -5.92 -5.70
CA TYR A 216 -4.81 -5.06 -4.60
C TYR A 216 -5.99 -4.74 -3.70
N GLY A 217 -5.74 -4.80 -2.40
CA GLY A 217 -6.61 -4.35 -1.34
C GLY A 217 -5.86 -3.53 -0.30
N ILE A 218 -6.59 -2.93 0.61
CA ILE A 218 -6.04 -2.26 1.78
C ILE A 218 -6.04 -3.28 2.90
N GLY A 219 -4.86 -3.55 3.48
CA GLY A 219 -4.70 -4.51 4.57
C GLY A 219 -4.76 -3.83 5.94
N PHE A 220 -5.71 -4.23 6.77
CA PHE A 220 -5.83 -3.81 8.17
C PHE A 220 -5.46 -4.96 9.10
N ARG A 221 -5.14 -4.65 10.38
CA ARG A 221 -4.93 -5.68 11.38
C ARG A 221 -6.18 -6.55 11.48
N LYS A 222 -5.98 -7.86 11.56
CA LYS A 222 -7.07 -8.84 11.65
C LYS A 222 -8.02 -8.48 12.79
N GLY A 223 -9.33 -8.45 12.47
CA GLY A 223 -10.40 -8.08 13.40
C GLY A 223 -10.70 -6.58 13.48
N ASN A 224 -9.89 -5.69 12.88
CA ASN A 224 -10.17 -4.23 12.87
C ASN A 224 -11.20 -3.88 11.77
N LYS A 225 -12.40 -4.46 11.88
CA LYS A 225 -13.50 -4.30 10.92
C LYS A 225 -14.03 -2.87 10.89
N GLU A 226 -14.13 -2.22 12.05
CA GLU A 226 -14.66 -0.85 12.14
C GLU A 226 -13.87 0.14 11.28
N LEU A 227 -12.55 0.13 11.40
CA LEU A 227 -11.71 1.00 10.60
C LEU A 227 -11.76 0.62 9.11
N ARG A 228 -11.71 -0.68 8.80
CA ARG A 228 -11.83 -1.19 7.44
C ARG A 228 -13.13 -0.72 6.79
N ASP A 229 -14.27 -0.85 7.49
CA ASP A 229 -15.59 -0.48 6.97
C ASP A 229 -15.72 1.03 6.76
N ALA A 230 -15.18 1.84 7.66
CA ALA A 230 -15.14 3.29 7.50
C ALA A 230 -14.33 3.72 6.27
N VAL A 231 -13.14 3.15 6.07
CA VAL A 231 -12.28 3.41 4.89
C VAL A 231 -12.97 2.91 3.61
N GLN A 232 -13.51 1.69 3.63
CA GLN A 232 -14.20 1.08 2.50
C GLN A 232 -15.40 1.92 2.04
N LYS A 233 -16.25 2.35 2.98
CA LYS A 233 -17.40 3.21 2.70
C LYS A 233 -16.97 4.49 2.00
N THR A 234 -15.99 5.19 2.56
CA THR A 234 -15.50 6.45 1.99
C THR A 234 -14.87 6.23 0.61
N LEU A 235 -14.13 5.15 0.42
CA LEU A 235 -13.55 4.83 -0.89
C LEU A 235 -14.64 4.59 -1.95
N LYS A 236 -15.73 3.89 -1.60
CA LYS A 236 -16.89 3.72 -2.48
C LYS A 236 -17.58 5.05 -2.81
N GLU A 237 -17.74 5.94 -1.85
CA GLU A 237 -18.24 7.30 -2.09
C GLU A 237 -17.35 8.06 -3.09
N MET A 238 -16.02 7.94 -2.97
CA MET A 238 -15.07 8.54 -3.90
C MET A 238 -15.13 7.93 -5.31
N VAL A 239 -15.48 6.66 -5.42
CA VAL A 239 -15.74 6.01 -6.73
C VAL A 239 -17.03 6.55 -7.32
N ALA A 240 -18.08 6.66 -6.51
CA ALA A 240 -19.40 7.14 -6.96
C ALA A 240 -19.39 8.59 -7.46
N ASP A 241 -18.64 9.48 -6.81
CA ASP A 241 -18.57 10.90 -7.17
C ASP A 241 -17.44 11.24 -8.17
N GLY A 242 -16.67 10.23 -8.62
CA GLY A 242 -15.60 10.37 -9.60
C GLY A 242 -14.27 10.87 -9.05
N THR A 243 -14.16 11.16 -7.74
CA THR A 243 -12.91 11.63 -7.11
C THR A 243 -11.80 10.60 -7.25
N ALA A 244 -12.11 9.31 -7.02
CA ALA A 244 -11.14 8.23 -7.14
C ALA A 244 -10.63 8.08 -8.59
N ALA A 245 -11.53 8.20 -9.57
CA ALA A 245 -11.15 8.17 -11.00
C ALA A 245 -10.26 9.37 -11.39
N LYS A 246 -10.54 10.56 -10.84
CA LYS A 246 -9.70 11.76 -11.05
C LYS A 246 -8.29 11.55 -10.48
N ILE A 247 -8.17 10.99 -9.27
CA ILE A 247 -6.88 10.67 -8.67
C ILE A 247 -6.15 9.63 -9.53
N SER A 248 -6.83 8.55 -9.95
CA SER A 248 -6.26 7.54 -10.84
C SER A 248 -5.66 8.16 -12.12
N GLY A 249 -6.40 9.04 -12.77
CA GLY A 249 -5.97 9.69 -14.01
C GLY A 249 -4.67 10.50 -13.88
N GLN A 250 -4.33 10.99 -12.70
CA GLN A 250 -3.08 11.72 -12.45
C GLN A 250 -1.85 10.82 -12.53
N TYR A 251 -1.99 9.55 -12.14
CA TYR A 251 -0.88 8.59 -12.07
C TYR A 251 -0.80 7.64 -13.26
N PHE A 252 -1.92 7.38 -13.94
CA PHE A 252 -2.04 6.36 -14.99
C PHE A 252 -2.44 6.95 -16.36
N LYS A 253 -1.85 8.10 -16.74
CA LYS A 253 -2.04 8.75 -18.05
C LYS A 253 -3.51 8.97 -18.42
N GLY A 254 -4.31 9.42 -17.47
CA GLY A 254 -5.75 9.66 -17.67
C GLY A 254 -6.62 8.40 -17.57
N GLN A 255 -6.02 7.22 -17.34
CA GLN A 255 -6.79 5.98 -17.19
C GLN A 255 -7.32 5.83 -15.77
N ASN A 256 -8.53 5.30 -15.65
CA ASN A 256 -9.06 4.82 -14.38
C ASN A 256 -8.71 3.33 -14.23
N VAL A 257 -7.82 3.01 -13.28
CA VAL A 257 -7.39 1.62 -12.99
C VAL A 257 -8.23 0.94 -11.91
N LEU A 258 -9.19 1.66 -11.34
CA LEU A 258 -10.04 1.14 -10.28
C LEU A 258 -11.04 0.12 -10.83
N ILE A 259 -11.16 -1.00 -10.13
CA ILE A 259 -12.17 -2.04 -10.35
C ILE A 259 -13.29 -2.00 -9.32
N LEU A 260 -13.08 -1.25 -8.22
CA LEU A 260 -14.07 -1.09 -7.17
C LEU A 260 -15.32 -0.37 -7.71
N LYS A 261 -16.48 -0.91 -7.38
CA LYS A 261 -17.77 -0.32 -7.73
C LYS A 261 -18.33 0.46 -6.55
N PRO A 262 -19.16 1.47 -6.83
CA PRO A 262 -19.82 2.26 -5.79
C PRO A 262 -20.60 1.42 -4.78
#